data_86d91a049988eebcde9fd65ca6a5d6f9
#
_entry.id   86d91a049988eebcde9fd65ca6a5d6f9
#
_cell.length_a   1.000
_cell.length_b   1.000
_cell.length_c   1.000
_cell.angle_alpha   90.00
_cell.angle_beta   90.00
_cell.angle_gamma   90.00
#
_symmetry.space_group_name_H-M   'P 1'
#
loop_
_entity.id
_entity.type
_entity.pdbx_description
1 polymer ?
#
loop_
_entity_poly.entity_id
_entity_poly.type
_entity_poly.pdbx_seq_one_letter_code
_entity_poly.pdbx_strand_id
1 'polypeptide(L)'
;MPDNSFDVVSKIEMPEVHNAIQQALKEVHQRFDLKDSHSNIEFNEKDNKILLHSKDEFKLKAVVDILQSKLIKRQVPLKGLTYGEIIPAAGSTVKQEITMQQGIAIEKARELVKKIKDSKLKVQASISGDFVRVAGKDRDTLQSAMALLRGTDFGIDLQFTNYRTK
;
A
#
# COMPACT_ATOMS: atom_id res chain seq x y z
N MET A 1 -2.18 27.88 -18.89
CA MET A 1 -2.01 27.55 -17.46
C MET A 1 -3.20 26.72 -17.00
N PRO A 2 -2.97 25.53 -16.51
CA PRO A 2 -4.04 24.78 -15.91
C PRO A 2 -4.46 25.42 -14.60
N ASP A 3 -5.76 25.57 -14.42
CA ASP A 3 -6.31 26.25 -13.25
C ASP A 3 -6.65 25.26 -12.12
N ASN A 4 -6.84 23.99 -12.48
CA ASN A 4 -7.20 22.94 -11.53
C ASN A 4 -6.26 21.78 -11.69
N SER A 5 -5.95 21.13 -10.58
CA SER A 5 -5.07 19.97 -10.60
C SER A 5 -5.30 19.08 -9.38
N PHE A 6 -4.86 17.83 -9.48
CA PHE A 6 -4.75 16.95 -8.34
C PHE A 6 -3.50 16.07 -8.51
N ASP A 7 -3.06 15.49 -7.42
CA ASP A 7 -1.93 14.60 -7.43
C ASP A 7 -2.39 13.17 -7.17
N VAL A 8 -1.85 12.23 -7.93
CA VAL A 8 -2.05 10.80 -7.73
C VAL A 8 -0.83 10.28 -7.00
N VAL A 9 -1.03 9.75 -5.82
CA VAL A 9 0.04 9.22 -4.98
C VAL A 9 -0.28 7.78 -4.60
N SER A 10 0.74 7.05 -4.18
CA SER A 10 0.57 5.69 -3.65
C SER A 10 1.52 5.52 -2.49
N LYS A 11 0.99 5.58 -1.28
CA LYS A 11 1.80 5.41 -0.08
C LYS A 11 0.95 4.89 1.06
N ILE A 12 1.61 4.23 1.99
CA ILE A 12 0.98 3.68 3.18
C ILE A 12 1.28 4.62 4.35
N GLU A 13 0.26 4.90 5.18
CA GLU A 13 0.42 5.72 6.37
C GLU A 13 1.12 4.90 7.47
N MET A 14 2.40 5.16 7.68
CA MET A 14 3.24 4.39 8.61
C MET A 14 2.73 4.40 10.06
N PRO A 15 2.20 5.50 10.62
CA PRO A 15 1.64 5.45 11.97
C PRO A 15 0.49 4.44 12.10
N GLU A 16 -0.33 4.30 11.08
CA GLU A 16 -1.42 3.34 11.10
C GLU A 16 -0.92 1.90 11.01
N VAL A 17 0.17 1.66 10.26
CA VAL A 17 0.83 0.36 10.22
C VAL A 17 1.38 0.01 11.61
N HIS A 18 2.02 0.96 12.26
CA HIS A 18 2.53 0.77 13.62
C HIS A 18 1.42 0.35 14.59
N ASN A 19 0.29 1.05 14.55
CA ASN A 19 -0.86 0.75 15.39
C ASN A 19 -1.42 -0.66 15.09
N ALA A 20 -1.51 -1.00 13.82
CA ALA A 20 -2.00 -2.32 13.41
C ALA A 20 -1.08 -3.43 13.93
N ILE A 21 0.23 -3.24 13.84
CA ILE A 21 1.21 -4.21 14.33
C ILE A 21 1.08 -4.39 15.84
N GLN A 22 0.93 -3.31 16.59
CA GLN A 22 0.75 -3.40 18.04
C GLN A 22 -0.49 -4.22 18.40
N GLN A 23 -1.60 -3.97 17.71
CA GLN A 23 -2.84 -4.71 17.93
C GLN A 23 -2.69 -6.17 17.51
N ALA A 24 -2.00 -6.43 16.39
CA ALA A 24 -1.77 -7.80 15.93
C ALA A 24 -0.92 -8.59 16.91
N LEU A 25 0.16 -7.99 17.42
CA LEU A 25 1.02 -8.66 18.41
C LEU A 25 0.23 -8.99 19.69
N LYS A 26 -0.63 -8.09 20.13
CA LYS A 26 -1.46 -8.34 21.30
C LYS A 26 -2.35 -9.56 21.09
N GLU A 27 -2.99 -9.67 19.92
CA GLU A 27 -3.85 -10.83 19.63
C GLU A 27 -3.02 -12.10 19.48
N VAL A 28 -1.87 -12.05 18.80
CA VAL A 28 -0.97 -13.19 18.64
C VAL A 28 -0.57 -13.77 20.00
N HIS A 29 -0.19 -12.89 20.94
CA HIS A 29 0.27 -13.32 22.26
C HIS A 29 -0.88 -13.84 23.14
N GLN A 30 -2.14 -13.47 22.84
CA GLN A 30 -3.31 -13.91 23.57
C GLN A 30 -3.96 -15.17 23.01
N ARG A 31 -3.70 -15.50 21.74
CA ARG A 31 -4.33 -16.68 21.13
C ARG A 31 -3.67 -17.96 21.59
N PHE A 32 -4.51 -18.89 22.04
CA PHE A 32 -4.04 -20.18 22.53
C PHE A 32 -3.30 -20.98 21.46
N ASP A 33 -3.79 -20.97 20.22
CA ASP A 33 -3.18 -21.70 19.12
C ASP A 33 -1.83 -21.14 18.67
N LEU A 34 -1.47 -19.95 19.10
CA LEU A 34 -0.20 -19.29 18.76
C LEU A 34 0.73 -19.13 19.97
N LYS A 35 0.31 -19.60 21.14
CA LYS A 35 1.01 -19.35 22.40
C LYS A 35 2.47 -19.80 22.38
N ASP A 36 2.76 -20.99 21.82
CA ASP A 36 4.11 -21.54 21.80
C ASP A 36 4.78 -21.46 20.44
N SER A 37 4.26 -20.55 19.56
CA SER A 37 4.79 -20.41 18.21
C SER A 37 6.00 -19.49 18.12
N HIS A 38 6.31 -18.75 19.18
CA HIS A 38 7.35 -17.71 19.20
C HIS A 38 7.19 -16.72 18.05
N SER A 39 5.93 -16.42 17.73
CA SER A 39 5.61 -15.50 16.63
C SER A 39 5.98 -14.08 16.98
N ASN A 40 6.48 -13.35 15.99
CA ASN A 40 6.82 -11.94 16.15
C ASN A 40 6.56 -11.18 14.87
N ILE A 41 6.34 -9.89 15.02
CA ILE A 41 6.14 -8.96 13.91
C ILE A 41 7.04 -7.76 14.21
N GLU A 42 8.03 -7.53 13.35
CA GLU A 42 8.93 -6.39 13.47
C GLU A 42 8.59 -5.36 12.39
N PHE A 43 8.56 -4.10 12.78
CA PHE A 43 8.27 -3.00 11.88
C PHE A 43 9.57 -2.26 11.58
N ASN A 44 10.02 -2.32 10.34
CA ASN A 44 11.17 -1.57 9.86
C ASN A 44 10.68 -0.42 8.98
N GLU A 45 10.36 0.69 9.62
CA GLU A 45 9.81 1.87 8.94
C GLU A 45 10.81 2.43 7.93
N LYS A 46 12.08 2.45 8.28
CA LYS A 46 13.14 2.99 7.43
C LYS A 46 13.22 2.29 6.08
N ASP A 47 13.07 0.97 6.07
CA ASP A 47 13.16 0.17 4.85
C ASP A 47 11.78 -0.17 4.27
N ASN A 48 10.71 0.37 4.85
CA ASN A 48 9.33 0.12 4.41
C ASN A 48 8.99 -1.37 4.43
N LYS A 49 9.40 -2.06 5.49
CA LYS A 49 9.22 -3.50 5.60
C LYS A 49 8.61 -3.91 6.92
N ILE A 50 7.88 -5.03 6.87
CA ILE A 50 7.39 -5.74 8.05
C ILE A 50 8.02 -7.13 8.01
N LEU A 51 8.69 -7.54 9.08
CA LEU A 51 9.30 -8.85 9.17
C LEU A 51 8.49 -9.73 10.09
N LEU A 52 8.02 -10.85 9.58
CA LEU A 52 7.23 -11.83 10.31
C LEU A 52 8.08 -13.05 10.63
N HIS A 53 7.88 -13.63 11.80
CA HIS A 53 8.60 -14.80 12.26
C HIS A 53 7.65 -15.70 13.03
N SER A 54 7.70 -17.00 12.80
CA SER A 54 6.88 -17.97 13.53
C SER A 54 7.52 -19.36 13.52
N LYS A 55 6.90 -20.27 14.25
CA LYS A 55 7.38 -21.64 14.42
C LYS A 55 7.42 -22.41 13.11
N ASP A 56 6.36 -22.31 12.32
CA ASP A 56 6.21 -23.01 11.05
C ASP A 56 5.33 -22.19 10.10
N GLU A 57 5.21 -22.67 8.87
CA GLU A 57 4.47 -21.98 7.83
C GLU A 57 2.98 -21.84 8.18
N PHE A 58 2.39 -22.86 8.77
CA PHE A 58 0.98 -22.85 9.17
C PHE A 58 0.71 -21.74 10.20
N LYS A 59 1.56 -21.67 11.24
CA LYS A 59 1.45 -20.62 12.27
C LYS A 59 1.73 -19.25 11.71
N LEU A 60 2.69 -19.15 10.80
CA LEU A 60 3.02 -17.87 10.16
C LEU A 60 1.84 -17.32 9.38
N LYS A 61 1.13 -18.18 8.64
CA LYS A 61 -0.07 -17.76 7.91
C LYS A 61 -1.15 -17.24 8.84
N ALA A 62 -1.31 -17.84 10.01
CA ALA A 62 -2.23 -17.33 11.01
C ALA A 62 -1.84 -15.93 11.49
N VAL A 63 -0.53 -15.68 11.68
CA VAL A 63 -0.03 -14.37 12.07
C VAL A 63 -0.30 -13.34 10.96
N VAL A 64 -0.09 -13.72 9.70
CA VAL A 64 -0.40 -12.85 8.54
C VAL A 64 -1.87 -12.48 8.54
N ASP A 65 -2.76 -13.44 8.75
CA ASP A 65 -4.21 -13.19 8.77
C ASP A 65 -4.58 -12.19 9.87
N ILE A 66 -4.00 -12.34 11.05
CA ILE A 66 -4.23 -11.40 12.15
C ILE A 66 -3.76 -10.01 11.75
N LEU A 67 -2.55 -9.91 11.22
CA LEU A 67 -1.99 -8.63 10.79
C LEU A 67 -2.87 -7.96 9.74
N GLN A 68 -3.30 -8.71 8.72
CA GLN A 68 -4.16 -8.18 7.67
C GLN A 68 -5.47 -7.65 8.24
N SER A 69 -6.07 -8.37 9.18
CA SER A 69 -7.30 -7.95 9.83
C SER A 69 -7.13 -6.60 10.54
N LYS A 70 -6.00 -6.41 11.23
CA LYS A 70 -5.72 -5.16 11.92
C LYS A 70 -5.41 -4.02 10.96
N LEU A 71 -4.69 -4.31 9.87
CA LEU A 71 -4.41 -3.33 8.84
C LEU A 71 -5.70 -2.83 8.19
N ILE A 72 -6.62 -3.74 7.88
CA ILE A 72 -7.93 -3.38 7.30
C ILE A 72 -8.70 -2.47 8.25
N LYS A 73 -8.74 -2.80 9.54
CA LYS A 73 -9.42 -1.97 10.54
C LYS A 73 -8.82 -0.57 10.65
N ARG A 74 -7.54 -0.44 10.37
CA ARG A 74 -6.84 0.84 10.38
C ARG A 74 -6.86 1.53 9.01
N GLN A 75 -7.63 0.99 8.07
CA GLN A 75 -7.79 1.54 6.72
C GLN A 75 -6.47 1.59 5.94
N VAL A 76 -5.57 0.65 6.22
CA VAL A 76 -4.35 0.47 5.44
C VAL A 76 -4.68 -0.48 4.28
N PRO A 77 -4.52 -0.04 3.03
CA PRO A 77 -4.87 -0.89 1.88
C PRO A 77 -3.93 -2.08 1.76
N LEU A 78 -4.50 -3.29 1.71
CA LEU A 78 -3.69 -4.50 1.53
C LEU A 78 -3.01 -4.53 0.15
N LYS A 79 -3.56 -3.82 -0.81
CA LYS A 79 -3.00 -3.70 -2.15
C LYS A 79 -1.60 -3.05 -2.15
N GLY A 80 -1.30 -2.27 -1.13
CA GLY A 80 0.01 -1.63 -0.97
C GLY A 80 1.08 -2.55 -0.39
N LEU A 81 0.77 -3.82 -0.15
CA LEU A 81 1.69 -4.77 0.45
C LEU A 81 2.15 -5.79 -0.58
N THR A 82 3.45 -6.10 -0.57
CA THR A 82 4.04 -7.15 -1.39
C THR A 82 4.67 -8.19 -0.47
N TYR A 83 4.24 -9.44 -0.61
CA TYR A 83 4.67 -10.53 0.26
C TYR A 83 5.86 -11.26 -0.36
N GLY A 84 6.96 -11.33 0.39
CA GLY A 84 8.11 -12.13 0.00
C GLY A 84 7.87 -13.62 0.25
N GLU A 85 8.83 -14.43 -0.10
CA GLU A 85 8.76 -15.86 0.14
C GLU A 85 8.92 -16.18 1.62
N ILE A 86 8.28 -17.25 2.07
CA ILE A 86 8.48 -17.79 3.39
C ILE A 86 9.77 -18.60 3.35
N ILE A 87 10.78 -18.20 4.16
CA ILE A 87 12.08 -18.83 4.15
C ILE A 87 12.42 -19.39 5.53
N PRO A 88 13.29 -20.43 5.58
CA PRO A 88 13.75 -20.97 6.85
C PRO A 88 14.51 -19.94 7.68
N ALA A 89 14.37 -20.06 8.99
CA ALA A 89 15.08 -19.22 9.95
C ALA A 89 15.70 -20.12 11.02
N ALA A 90 16.48 -19.53 11.92
CA ALA A 90 17.18 -20.26 12.99
C ALA A 90 16.19 -21.06 13.85
N GLY A 91 16.63 -22.22 14.34
CA GLY A 91 15.84 -23.06 15.24
C GLY A 91 14.65 -23.74 14.58
N SER A 92 14.76 -24.05 13.29
CA SER A 92 13.70 -24.69 12.51
C SER A 92 12.42 -23.87 12.44
N THR A 93 12.56 -22.55 12.52
CA THR A 93 11.46 -21.61 12.37
C THR A 93 11.40 -21.08 10.95
N VAL A 94 10.44 -20.19 10.66
CA VAL A 94 10.30 -19.55 9.34
C VAL A 94 10.11 -18.07 9.50
N LYS A 95 10.44 -17.34 8.43
CA LYS A 95 10.25 -15.88 8.38
C LYS A 95 9.77 -15.46 7.01
N GLN A 96 9.15 -14.27 6.96
CA GLN A 96 8.65 -13.68 5.73
C GLN A 96 8.75 -12.16 5.84
N GLU A 97 9.15 -11.51 4.75
CA GLU A 97 9.14 -10.06 4.66
C GLU A 97 7.95 -9.58 3.88
N ILE A 98 7.34 -8.50 4.34
CA ILE A 98 6.32 -7.77 3.59
C ILE A 98 6.89 -6.39 3.29
N THR A 99 6.89 -6.01 2.02
CA THR A 99 7.33 -4.69 1.58
C THR A 99 6.11 -3.79 1.42
N MET A 100 6.20 -2.57 1.94
CA MET A 100 5.10 -1.60 1.88
C MET A 100 5.33 -0.59 0.78
N GLN A 101 4.26 -0.27 0.04
CA GLN A 101 4.30 0.68 -1.06
C GLN A 101 4.62 2.09 -0.56
N GLN A 102 5.63 2.71 -1.18
CA GLN A 102 6.00 4.10 -0.92
C GLN A 102 6.31 4.78 -2.26
N GLY A 103 5.34 5.56 -2.74
CA GLY A 103 5.48 6.23 -4.01
C GLY A 103 5.03 5.37 -5.20
N ILE A 104 4.95 5.98 -6.36
CA ILE A 104 4.60 5.29 -7.61
C ILE A 104 5.89 5.09 -8.41
N ALA A 105 6.21 3.83 -8.70
CA ALA A 105 7.36 3.51 -9.53
C ALA A 105 7.17 4.08 -10.93
N ILE A 106 8.27 4.42 -11.60
CA ILE A 106 8.23 5.07 -12.90
C ILE A 106 7.44 4.28 -13.94
N GLU A 107 7.52 2.96 -13.91
CA GLU A 107 6.78 2.10 -14.85
C GLU A 107 5.28 2.25 -14.65
N LYS A 108 4.83 2.27 -13.40
CA LYS A 108 3.40 2.46 -13.08
C LYS A 108 2.95 3.88 -13.38
N ALA A 109 3.80 4.87 -13.14
CA ALA A 109 3.49 6.26 -13.48
C ALA A 109 3.27 6.41 -14.99
N ARG A 110 4.07 5.74 -15.79
CA ARG A 110 3.90 5.74 -17.24
C ARG A 110 2.60 5.08 -17.66
N GLU A 111 2.19 4.01 -17.00
CA GLU A 111 0.90 3.35 -17.26
C GLU A 111 -0.26 4.30 -16.96
N LEU A 112 -0.18 5.03 -15.84
CA LEU A 112 -1.19 6.02 -15.47
C LEU A 112 -1.30 7.12 -16.51
N VAL A 113 -0.17 7.68 -16.91
CA VAL A 113 -0.12 8.76 -17.91
C VAL A 113 -0.68 8.28 -19.24
N LYS A 114 -0.30 7.08 -19.67
CA LYS A 114 -0.79 6.49 -20.91
C LYS A 114 -2.32 6.30 -20.87
N LYS A 115 -2.84 5.80 -19.75
CA LYS A 115 -4.27 5.57 -19.60
C LYS A 115 -5.04 6.87 -19.74
N ILE A 116 -4.55 7.94 -19.13
CA ILE A 116 -5.17 9.27 -19.24
C ILE A 116 -5.09 9.78 -20.66
N LYS A 117 -3.94 9.64 -21.32
CA LYS A 117 -3.75 10.07 -22.68
C LYS A 117 -4.66 9.34 -23.65
N ASP A 118 -4.80 8.02 -23.50
CA ASP A 118 -5.63 7.18 -24.34
C ASP A 118 -7.13 7.48 -24.16
N SER A 119 -7.52 8.04 -23.02
CA SER A 119 -8.91 8.42 -22.75
C SER A 119 -9.36 9.64 -23.53
N LYS A 120 -8.41 10.42 -24.03
CA LYS A 120 -8.63 11.67 -24.75
C LYS A 120 -9.33 12.74 -23.92
N LEU A 121 -9.33 12.61 -22.60
CA LEU A 121 -9.79 13.68 -21.72
C LEU A 121 -8.87 14.89 -21.83
N LYS A 122 -9.46 16.08 -21.72
CA LYS A 122 -8.71 17.34 -21.88
C LYS A 122 -7.97 17.69 -20.58
N VAL A 123 -7.05 16.82 -20.20
CA VAL A 123 -6.18 17.01 -19.05
C VAL A 123 -4.75 16.69 -19.45
N GLN A 124 -3.81 17.20 -18.67
CA GLN A 124 -2.38 16.92 -18.83
C GLN A 124 -1.90 16.16 -17.62
N ALA A 125 -1.29 15.02 -17.86
CA ALA A 125 -0.70 14.21 -16.81
C ALA A 125 0.82 14.28 -16.92
N SER A 126 1.48 14.56 -15.80
CA SER A 126 2.95 14.66 -15.74
C SER A 126 3.48 13.88 -14.57
N ILE A 127 4.61 13.22 -14.77
CA ILE A 127 5.30 12.48 -13.72
C ILE A 127 6.18 13.45 -12.95
N SER A 128 6.03 13.48 -11.62
CA SER A 128 6.80 14.37 -10.76
C SER A 128 7.34 13.56 -9.59
N GLY A 129 8.63 13.15 -9.67
CA GLY A 129 9.20 12.30 -8.64
C GLY A 129 8.49 10.96 -8.55
N ASP A 130 7.86 10.68 -7.41
CA ASP A 130 7.16 9.42 -7.16
C ASP A 130 5.63 9.55 -7.22
N PHE A 131 5.12 10.60 -7.84
CA PHE A 131 3.69 10.80 -8.01
C PHE A 131 3.38 11.36 -9.40
N VAL A 132 2.08 11.40 -9.74
CA VAL A 132 1.61 11.92 -11.03
C VAL A 132 0.68 13.09 -10.76
N ARG A 133 0.94 14.21 -11.44
CA ARG A 133 0.07 15.39 -11.36
C ARG A 133 -0.83 15.44 -12.59
N VAL A 134 -2.12 15.62 -12.36
CA VAL A 134 -3.11 15.74 -13.43
C VAL A 134 -3.71 17.14 -13.36
N ALA A 135 -3.63 17.88 -14.46
CA ALA A 135 -4.06 19.26 -14.51
C ALA A 135 -5.01 19.48 -15.69
N GLY A 136 -5.96 20.40 -15.52
CA GLY A 136 -6.90 20.75 -16.57
C GLY A 136 -7.64 22.03 -16.23
N LYS A 137 -8.35 22.58 -17.20
CA LYS A 137 -9.11 23.81 -17.01
C LYS A 137 -10.46 23.57 -16.35
N ASP A 138 -11.01 22.40 -16.52
CA ASP A 138 -12.38 22.07 -16.19
C ASP A 138 -12.42 21.06 -15.03
N ARG A 139 -13.14 21.41 -13.96
CA ARG A 139 -13.29 20.53 -12.78
C ARG A 139 -13.97 19.21 -13.16
N ASP A 140 -14.98 19.26 -14.02
CA ASP A 140 -15.71 18.04 -14.41
C ASP A 140 -14.79 17.07 -15.15
N THR A 141 -13.90 17.59 -15.99
CA THR A 141 -12.93 16.78 -16.70
C THR A 141 -11.93 16.14 -15.72
N LEU A 142 -11.50 16.88 -14.70
CA LEU A 142 -10.63 16.32 -13.66
C LEU A 142 -11.35 15.20 -12.88
N GLN A 143 -12.63 15.39 -12.57
CA GLN A 143 -13.40 14.35 -11.88
C GLN A 143 -13.52 13.09 -12.75
N SER A 144 -13.69 13.28 -14.08
CA SER A 144 -13.70 12.16 -15.01
C SER A 144 -12.37 11.41 -15.03
N ALA A 145 -11.26 12.14 -14.96
CA ALA A 145 -9.93 11.54 -14.89
C ALA A 145 -9.75 10.73 -13.61
N MET A 146 -10.20 11.27 -12.48
CA MET A 146 -10.16 10.54 -11.21
C MET A 146 -10.97 9.25 -11.28
N ALA A 147 -12.19 9.32 -11.84
CA ALA A 147 -13.05 8.14 -11.97
C ALA A 147 -12.41 7.09 -12.86
N LEU A 148 -11.77 7.52 -13.94
CA LEU A 148 -11.05 6.62 -14.83
C LEU A 148 -9.93 5.86 -14.09
N LEU A 149 -9.14 6.58 -13.31
CA LEU A 149 -8.02 5.98 -12.57
C LEU A 149 -8.53 5.07 -11.45
N ARG A 150 -9.60 5.43 -10.76
CA ARG A 150 -10.21 4.57 -9.73
C ARG A 150 -10.75 3.28 -10.32
N GLY A 151 -11.29 3.34 -11.52
CA GLY A 151 -11.87 2.19 -12.20
C GLY A 151 -10.87 1.30 -12.90
N THR A 152 -9.60 1.65 -12.90
CA THR A 152 -8.54 0.88 -13.55
C THR A 152 -7.64 0.24 -12.51
N ASP A 153 -7.36 -1.04 -12.66
CA ASP A 153 -6.47 -1.76 -11.74
C ASP A 153 -5.03 -1.68 -12.26
N PHE A 154 -4.20 -0.89 -11.58
CA PHE A 154 -2.77 -0.77 -11.89
C PHE A 154 -1.92 -1.68 -11.02
N GLY A 155 -2.54 -2.50 -10.17
CA GLY A 155 -1.81 -3.38 -9.27
C GLY A 155 -1.27 -2.70 -8.01
N ILE A 156 -1.52 -1.41 -7.83
CA ILE A 156 -1.13 -0.65 -6.64
C ILE A 156 -2.32 0.15 -6.15
N ASP A 157 -2.28 0.56 -4.88
CA ASP A 157 -3.31 1.43 -4.33
C ASP A 157 -3.02 2.88 -4.73
N LEU A 158 -4.03 3.58 -5.21
CA LEU A 158 -3.90 4.98 -5.60
C LEU A 158 -4.69 5.86 -4.65
N GLN A 159 -4.09 6.97 -4.24
CA GLN A 159 -4.77 8.01 -3.48
C GLN A 159 -4.71 9.30 -4.27
N PHE A 160 -5.79 10.10 -4.17
CA PHE A 160 -5.88 11.39 -4.84
C PHE A 160 -5.83 12.48 -3.78
N THR A 161 -4.91 13.42 -3.96
CA THR A 161 -4.64 14.42 -2.93
C THR A 161 -4.27 15.75 -3.58
N ASN A 162 -4.06 16.75 -2.75
CA ASN A 162 -3.58 18.06 -3.19
C ASN A 162 -4.46 18.66 -4.29
N TYR A 163 -5.78 18.49 -4.15
CA TYR A 163 -6.74 19.04 -5.12
C TYR A 163 -6.72 20.56 -5.06
N ARG A 164 -6.38 21.18 -6.18
CA ARG A 164 -6.32 22.63 -6.31
C ARG A 164 -7.34 23.07 -7.32
N THR A 165 -8.17 24.06 -6.95
CA THR A 165 -9.15 24.66 -7.84
C THR A 165 -8.95 26.16 -7.85
N LYS A 166 -9.30 26.75 -8.98
CA LYS A 166 -9.23 28.19 -9.14
C LYS A 166 -10.60 28.81 -9.01
#